data_411d42603d66a9d7b9cd5156674915b6
#
_entry.id   411d42603d66a9d7b9cd5156674915b6
#
_cell.length_a   1.000
_cell.length_b   1.000
_cell.length_c   1.000
_cell.angle_alpha   90.00
_cell.angle_beta   90.00
_cell.angle_gamma   90.00
#
_symmetry.space_group_name_H-M   'P 1'
#
loop_
_entity.id
_entity.type
_entity.pdbx_description
1 polymer ?
#
loop_
_entity_poly.entity_id
_entity_poly.type
_entity_poly.pdbx_seq_one_letter_code
_entity_poly.pdbx_strand_id
1 'polypeptide(L)'
;MAKRLWYASCITFAHRLISRSFPALTLYLVGLDAGDIIYIHAFGNSVIILNSAKAADDLLDKRGAIYSSRPIRTMIHDVMRWNWSFAGMPYGNSWRKHRGVFQKHFHIRATPRYEPIQIREAHALLRNLLRSPENYYHHLRRNSAALVMKISYGHDVAEEGDVFVTLAERAMSNVMKAGIFGTYLVDYIPMLKHVPHWFPGAGFKRQGREWMKDSRAMLDKPYEVVKEQMDSGTAGPSVMTIELENSNGSKDVDITTIKNIAAISYAAGADTTVSTMMVFFLGMMIHPEYQRKAQEEVDRVVGPDRLPDFSDRDQLPYVNNIVWECLRWNPIVPLGVPHATIQDDVYEGYWIPKGTTIIPNIWAMFRDETKYPDAFAFKPERFEDEKKNMELGNNDLPHIVFGFGRRVCPGRWLALDSLWITIASVLSVYTVSKPKDANGAVIEPEIEFTSAAVSRPKTFKCSVVPRSEAALALIKQTEDERELAK
;
A
#
# COMPACT_ATOMS: atom_id res chain seq x y z
N MET A 1 -19.12 23.63 29.48
CA MET A 1 -17.69 23.54 29.89
C MET A 1 -17.10 22.28 29.24
N ALA A 2 -16.29 22.41 28.20
CA ALA A 2 -15.66 21.26 27.55
C ALA A 2 -14.70 20.60 28.56
N LYS A 3 -14.87 19.29 28.80
CA LYS A 3 -13.92 18.52 29.62
C LYS A 3 -12.55 18.56 28.92
N ARG A 4 -11.56 19.13 29.62
CA ARG A 4 -10.16 19.02 29.17
C ARG A 4 -9.78 17.54 29.26
N LEU A 5 -9.22 17.02 28.16
CA LEU A 5 -8.69 15.66 28.11
C LEU A 5 -7.73 15.40 29.27
N TRP A 6 -7.97 14.35 30.00
CA TRP A 6 -7.28 14.02 31.24
C TRP A 6 -5.82 13.64 30.99
N TYR A 7 -4.94 14.23 31.77
CA TYR A 7 -3.56 13.80 31.94
C TYR A 7 -3.53 12.48 32.69
N ALA A 8 -3.57 11.37 32.01
CA ALA A 8 -3.19 10.10 32.62
C ALA A 8 -1.67 9.99 32.63
N SER A 9 -1.08 9.55 33.70
CA SER A 9 0.33 9.38 34.03
C SER A 9 1.17 8.84 32.84
N CYS A 10 1.52 9.72 31.91
CA CYS A 10 2.01 9.40 30.57
C CYS A 10 3.49 9.00 30.50
N ILE A 11 4.30 9.20 31.53
CA ILE A 11 5.76 8.98 31.43
C ILE A 11 6.11 7.49 31.41
N THR A 12 5.45 6.68 32.22
CA THR A 12 5.67 5.22 32.23
C THR A 12 5.03 4.52 31.03
N PHE A 13 4.00 5.11 30.48
CA PHE A 13 3.24 4.61 29.35
C PHE A 13 3.94 4.89 28.01
N ALA A 14 4.50 6.10 27.85
CA ALA A 14 5.29 6.47 26.68
C ALA A 14 6.52 5.56 26.46
N HIS A 15 7.15 5.09 27.53
CA HIS A 15 8.27 4.14 27.45
C HIS A 15 7.86 2.75 26.90
N ARG A 16 6.62 2.30 27.16
CA ARG A 16 6.07 1.05 26.58
C ARG A 16 5.59 1.22 25.14
N LEU A 17 5.07 2.39 24.77
CA LEU A 17 4.64 2.73 23.41
C LEU A 17 5.82 2.81 22.39
N ILE A 18 7.04 3.03 22.87
CA ILE A 18 8.26 3.11 22.08
C ILE A 18 8.94 1.73 21.88
N SER A 19 8.33 0.65 22.39
CA SER A 19 8.89 -0.69 22.14
C SER A 19 8.88 -0.97 20.63
N ARG A 20 10.08 -1.24 20.12
CA ARG A 20 10.41 -1.26 18.67
C ARG A 20 9.74 -2.36 17.85
N SER A 21 8.97 -3.25 18.46
CA SER A 21 8.60 -4.50 17.79
C SER A 21 7.20 -4.52 17.13
N PHE A 22 6.18 -3.83 17.67
CA PHE A 22 4.82 -3.83 17.07
C PHE A 22 4.01 -2.59 17.51
N PRO A 23 4.17 -1.41 16.89
CA PRO A 23 3.46 -0.19 17.35
C PRO A 23 1.94 -0.33 17.24
N ALA A 24 1.41 -1.00 16.20
CA ALA A 24 -0.02 -1.20 16.05
C ALA A 24 -0.60 -2.14 17.11
N LEU A 25 0.10 -3.22 17.48
CA LEU A 25 -0.30 -4.12 18.55
C LEU A 25 -0.24 -3.44 19.91
N THR A 26 0.79 -2.64 20.16
CA THR A 26 0.91 -1.87 21.39
C THR A 26 -0.25 -0.88 21.53
N LEU A 27 -0.59 -0.17 20.46
CA LEU A 27 -1.72 0.76 20.44
C LEU A 27 -3.07 0.05 20.56
N TYR A 28 -3.20 -1.17 20.05
CA TYR A 28 -4.39 -2.00 20.23
C TYR A 28 -4.57 -2.43 21.68
N LEU A 29 -3.52 -2.97 22.32
CA LEU A 29 -3.57 -3.40 23.72
C LEU A 29 -3.90 -2.23 24.66
N VAL A 30 -3.40 -1.04 24.33
CA VAL A 30 -3.78 0.21 25.01
C VAL A 30 -5.23 0.57 24.72
N GLY A 31 -5.72 0.35 23.50
CA GLY A 31 -7.08 0.65 23.08
C GLY A 31 -8.14 -0.22 23.77
N LEU A 32 -7.82 -1.46 24.09
CA LEU A 32 -8.74 -2.34 24.84
C LEU A 32 -9.12 -1.76 26.22
N ASP A 33 -8.17 -1.04 26.85
CA ASP A 33 -8.40 -0.42 28.16
C ASP A 33 -8.80 1.07 28.06
N ALA A 34 -8.47 1.75 26.97
CA ALA A 34 -8.59 3.22 26.81
C ALA A 34 -9.74 3.68 25.90
N GLY A 35 -10.46 2.74 25.24
CA GLY A 35 -11.61 3.04 24.39
C GLY A 35 -11.26 3.45 22.94
N ASP A 36 -12.27 3.97 22.22
CA ASP A 36 -12.21 4.25 20.78
C ASP A 36 -11.24 5.37 20.39
N ILE A 37 -10.93 6.26 21.34
CA ILE A 37 -10.12 7.45 21.10
C ILE A 37 -9.06 7.57 22.19
N ILE A 38 -7.79 7.60 21.78
CA ILE A 38 -6.66 7.81 22.69
C ILE A 38 -6.02 9.15 22.37
N TYR A 39 -5.83 9.98 23.40
CA TYR A 39 -5.09 11.24 23.27
C TYR A 39 -3.72 11.15 23.91
N ILE A 40 -2.72 11.58 23.17
CA ILE A 40 -1.33 11.67 23.65
C ILE A 40 -0.84 13.10 23.40
N HIS A 41 -0.18 13.70 24.38
CA HIS A 41 0.50 14.96 24.20
C HIS A 41 1.97 14.83 24.58
N ALA A 42 2.86 15.12 23.65
CA ALA A 42 4.30 15.03 23.87
C ALA A 42 5.04 16.12 23.09
N PHE A 43 6.00 16.78 23.73
CA PHE A 43 6.84 17.82 23.12
C PHE A 43 6.05 18.92 22.39
N GLY A 44 4.93 19.37 22.98
CA GLY A 44 4.06 20.38 22.39
C GLY A 44 3.18 19.90 21.24
N ASN A 45 3.21 18.61 20.89
CA ASN A 45 2.42 18.02 19.83
C ASN A 45 1.29 17.18 20.39
N SER A 46 0.07 17.41 19.91
CA SER A 46 -1.11 16.60 20.20
C SER A 46 -1.28 15.52 19.16
N VAL A 47 -1.53 14.29 19.63
CA VAL A 47 -1.79 13.12 18.78
C VAL A 47 -3.07 12.44 19.27
N ILE A 48 -3.97 12.13 18.35
CA ILE A 48 -5.16 11.32 18.62
C ILE A 48 -5.07 10.05 17.80
N ILE A 49 -5.31 8.92 18.44
CA ILE A 49 -5.39 7.61 17.80
C ILE A 49 -6.86 7.18 17.82
N LEU A 50 -7.37 6.82 16.65
CA LEU A 50 -8.73 6.36 16.44
C LEU A 50 -8.73 4.84 16.31
N ASN A 51 -9.31 4.13 17.29
CA ASN A 51 -9.35 2.66 17.32
C ASN A 51 -10.64 2.08 16.74
N SER A 52 -11.68 2.89 16.55
CA SER A 52 -12.94 2.43 15.95
C SER A 52 -13.17 3.02 14.56
N ALA A 53 -13.77 2.21 13.68
CA ALA A 53 -14.17 2.66 12.35
C ALA A 53 -15.18 3.82 12.42
N LYS A 54 -16.08 3.82 13.45
CA LYS A 54 -17.04 4.89 13.67
C LYS A 54 -16.36 6.23 13.92
N ALA A 55 -15.40 6.29 14.84
CA ALA A 55 -14.68 7.52 15.15
C ALA A 55 -13.85 8.00 13.93
N ALA A 56 -13.28 7.06 13.17
CA ALA A 56 -12.54 7.40 11.95
C ALA A 56 -13.48 7.96 10.87
N ASP A 57 -14.64 7.38 10.64
CA ASP A 57 -15.63 7.87 9.68
C ASP A 57 -16.16 9.25 10.10
N ASP A 58 -16.54 9.41 11.37
CA ASP A 58 -17.06 10.68 11.88
C ASP A 58 -16.05 11.84 11.72
N LEU A 59 -14.76 11.60 11.97
CA LEU A 59 -13.74 12.64 11.93
C LEU A 59 -13.10 12.79 10.56
N LEU A 60 -12.68 11.69 9.93
CA LEU A 60 -11.85 11.74 8.73
C LEU A 60 -12.67 11.84 7.43
N ASP A 61 -13.92 11.37 7.44
CA ASP A 61 -14.84 11.50 6.31
C ASP A 61 -15.86 12.62 6.53
N LYS A 62 -16.81 12.47 7.46
CA LYS A 62 -17.90 13.42 7.69
C LYS A 62 -17.39 14.82 8.06
N ARG A 63 -16.31 14.91 8.84
CA ARG A 63 -15.63 16.18 9.16
C ARG A 63 -14.37 16.39 8.32
N GLY A 64 -14.28 15.77 7.15
CA GLY A 64 -13.12 15.83 6.26
C GLY A 64 -12.66 17.25 5.88
N ALA A 65 -13.51 18.26 6.00
CA ALA A 65 -13.11 19.66 5.80
C ALA A 65 -12.04 20.11 6.83
N ILE A 66 -12.12 19.60 8.07
CA ILE A 66 -11.21 19.93 9.17
C ILE A 66 -10.03 18.98 9.23
N TYR A 67 -10.27 17.69 8.98
CA TYR A 67 -9.35 16.58 9.26
C TYR A 67 -8.58 16.07 8.04
N SER A 68 -8.70 16.68 6.86
CA SER A 68 -8.04 16.18 5.65
C SER A 68 -6.60 16.71 5.45
N SER A 69 -6.03 17.51 6.35
CA SER A 69 -4.63 17.91 6.21
C SER A 69 -3.65 16.80 6.61
N ARG A 70 -2.36 17.05 6.42
CA ARG A 70 -1.27 16.14 6.81
C ARG A 70 -0.33 16.86 7.78
N PRO A 71 0.21 16.19 8.80
CA PRO A 71 1.27 16.75 9.62
C PRO A 71 2.54 16.87 8.79
N ILE A 72 3.21 18.02 8.89
CA ILE A 72 4.49 18.22 8.20
C ILE A 72 5.61 17.57 9.02
N ARG A 73 6.21 16.53 8.45
CA ARG A 73 7.42 15.90 8.97
C ARG A 73 8.63 16.60 8.36
N THR A 74 9.30 17.44 9.14
CA THR A 74 10.39 18.31 8.64
C THR A 74 11.52 17.53 8.00
N MET A 75 11.84 16.34 8.55
CA MET A 75 12.87 15.47 7.96
C MET A 75 12.48 15.04 6.55
N ILE A 76 11.28 14.50 6.35
CA ILE A 76 10.82 14.01 5.05
C ILE A 76 10.53 15.17 4.09
N HIS A 77 9.76 16.16 4.56
CA HIS A 77 9.26 17.22 3.73
C HIS A 77 10.37 18.20 3.30
N ASP A 78 11.15 18.72 4.27
CA ASP A 78 12.10 19.81 4.02
C ASP A 78 13.52 19.30 3.77
N VAL A 79 14.01 18.34 4.58
CA VAL A 79 15.42 17.90 4.53
C VAL A 79 15.63 16.91 3.39
N MET A 80 14.75 15.91 3.24
CA MET A 80 14.78 14.93 2.15
C MET A 80 14.09 15.40 0.88
N ARG A 81 13.40 16.56 0.91
CA ARG A 81 12.69 17.14 -0.26
C ARG A 81 11.60 16.24 -0.86
N TRP A 82 10.80 15.59 -0.01
CA TRP A 82 9.62 14.82 -0.43
C TRP A 82 8.33 15.65 -0.48
N ASN A 83 8.44 16.97 -0.44
CA ASN A 83 7.33 17.93 -0.53
C ASN A 83 6.55 17.86 -1.88
N TRP A 84 7.08 17.18 -2.87
CA TRP A 84 6.44 16.90 -4.15
C TRP A 84 5.37 15.81 -4.06
N SER A 85 5.46 14.90 -3.09
CA SER A 85 4.52 13.79 -2.90
C SER A 85 3.18 14.27 -2.35
N PHE A 86 2.13 14.22 -3.17
CA PHE A 86 0.81 14.66 -2.72
C PHE A 86 0.18 13.77 -1.64
N ALA A 87 0.70 12.58 -1.39
CA ALA A 87 0.31 11.76 -0.26
C ALA A 87 0.59 12.45 1.08
N GLY A 88 1.71 13.20 1.17
CA GLY A 88 2.12 13.96 2.35
C GLY A 88 1.78 15.45 2.30
N MET A 89 1.29 15.99 1.19
CA MET A 89 0.95 17.42 1.08
C MET A 89 -0.17 17.81 2.06
N PRO A 90 -0.08 19.01 2.72
CA PRO A 90 -1.22 19.62 3.40
C PRO A 90 -2.43 19.77 2.47
N TYR A 91 -3.63 19.74 3.05
CA TYR A 91 -4.85 19.93 2.28
C TYR A 91 -4.95 21.39 1.77
N GLY A 92 -5.05 21.55 0.47
CA GLY A 92 -5.09 22.87 -0.18
C GLY A 92 -5.16 22.78 -1.71
N ASN A 93 -4.96 23.90 -2.39
CA ASN A 93 -5.07 23.98 -3.86
C ASN A 93 -4.06 23.08 -4.59
N SER A 94 -2.80 23.08 -4.13
CA SER A 94 -1.76 22.22 -4.69
C SER A 94 -2.15 20.75 -4.61
N TRP A 95 -2.59 20.29 -3.43
CA TRP A 95 -3.05 18.92 -3.26
C TRP A 95 -4.25 18.59 -4.17
N ARG A 96 -5.27 19.50 -4.23
CA ARG A 96 -6.44 19.29 -5.10
C ARG A 96 -6.06 19.17 -6.56
N LYS A 97 -5.10 19.98 -7.03
CA LYS A 97 -4.60 19.92 -8.41
C LYS A 97 -3.99 18.53 -8.70
N HIS A 98 -3.06 18.07 -7.87
CA HIS A 98 -2.44 16.74 -8.03
C HIS A 98 -3.47 15.62 -7.96
N ARG A 99 -4.37 15.68 -6.97
CA ARG A 99 -5.44 14.69 -6.81
C ARG A 99 -6.35 14.63 -8.01
N GLY A 100 -6.73 15.77 -8.58
CA GLY A 100 -7.59 15.87 -9.77
C GLY A 100 -6.94 15.22 -10.99
N VAL A 101 -5.67 15.52 -11.28
CA VAL A 101 -4.94 14.91 -12.39
C VAL A 101 -4.77 13.40 -12.18
N PHE A 102 -4.39 12.98 -10.97
CA PHE A 102 -4.26 11.55 -10.65
C PHE A 102 -5.57 10.80 -10.87
N GLN A 103 -6.70 11.34 -10.43
CA GLN A 103 -8.00 10.68 -10.56
C GLN A 103 -8.47 10.50 -12.01
N LYS A 104 -8.04 11.34 -12.97
CA LYS A 104 -8.36 11.13 -14.39
C LYS A 104 -7.86 9.75 -14.88
N HIS A 105 -6.76 9.27 -14.31
CA HIS A 105 -6.10 8.04 -14.72
C HIS A 105 -6.47 6.82 -13.88
N PHE A 106 -6.80 7.00 -12.59
CA PHE A 106 -6.97 5.91 -11.64
C PHE A 106 -8.36 5.83 -11.01
N HIS A 107 -9.35 6.54 -11.57
CA HIS A 107 -10.75 6.39 -11.18
C HIS A 107 -11.32 5.05 -11.68
N ILE A 108 -12.33 4.51 -11.01
CA ILE A 108 -12.96 3.21 -11.34
C ILE A 108 -13.33 3.06 -12.83
N ARG A 109 -13.77 4.15 -13.50
CA ARG A 109 -14.10 4.12 -14.93
C ARG A 109 -12.87 4.22 -15.84
N ALA A 110 -11.71 4.52 -15.29
CA ALA A 110 -10.47 4.67 -16.05
C ALA A 110 -9.58 3.43 -15.94
N THR A 111 -9.69 2.66 -14.86
CA THR A 111 -8.83 1.49 -14.62
C THR A 111 -9.01 0.34 -15.60
N PRO A 112 -10.20 0.07 -16.21
CA PRO A 112 -10.34 -1.03 -17.18
C PRO A 112 -9.38 -0.96 -18.36
N ARG A 113 -8.95 0.23 -18.78
CA ARG A 113 -7.95 0.36 -19.85
C ARG A 113 -6.59 -0.27 -19.51
N TYR A 114 -6.33 -0.56 -18.24
CA TYR A 114 -5.09 -1.19 -17.76
C TYR A 114 -5.19 -2.71 -17.61
N GLU A 115 -6.38 -3.30 -17.77
CA GLU A 115 -6.60 -4.74 -17.69
C GLU A 115 -5.63 -5.56 -18.57
N PRO A 116 -5.37 -5.18 -19.84
CA PRO A 116 -4.40 -5.90 -20.68
C PRO A 116 -2.99 -5.90 -20.08
N ILE A 117 -2.57 -4.78 -19.47
CA ILE A 117 -1.27 -4.69 -18.81
C ILE A 117 -1.24 -5.56 -17.54
N GLN A 118 -2.33 -5.56 -16.76
CA GLN A 118 -2.45 -6.36 -15.54
C GLN A 118 -2.41 -7.86 -15.83
N ILE A 119 -3.12 -8.33 -16.86
CA ILE A 119 -3.10 -9.71 -17.34
C ILE A 119 -1.69 -10.08 -17.81
N ARG A 120 -1.07 -9.25 -18.64
CA ARG A 120 0.29 -9.47 -19.14
C ARG A 120 1.30 -9.66 -18.01
N GLU A 121 1.26 -8.80 -17.00
CA GLU A 121 2.19 -8.89 -15.87
C GLU A 121 1.84 -10.05 -14.94
N ALA A 122 0.56 -10.42 -14.76
CA ALA A 122 0.18 -11.64 -14.06
C ALA A 122 0.75 -12.89 -14.77
N HIS A 123 0.61 -13.00 -16.10
CA HIS A 123 1.21 -14.08 -16.89
C HIS A 123 2.74 -14.10 -16.79
N ALA A 124 3.39 -12.92 -16.78
CA ALA A 124 4.84 -12.83 -16.56
C ALA A 124 5.25 -13.36 -15.17
N LEU A 125 4.44 -13.09 -14.15
CA LEU A 125 4.67 -13.65 -12.81
C LEU A 125 4.58 -15.19 -12.83
N LEU A 126 3.58 -15.76 -13.52
CA LEU A 126 3.45 -17.21 -13.61
C LEU A 126 4.71 -17.85 -14.23
N ARG A 127 5.22 -17.28 -15.33
CA ARG A 127 6.46 -17.77 -15.95
C ARG A 127 7.68 -17.67 -15.03
N ASN A 128 7.81 -16.55 -14.32
CA ASN A 128 8.93 -16.33 -13.39
C ASN A 128 8.88 -17.30 -12.20
N LEU A 129 7.69 -17.58 -11.68
CA LEU A 129 7.48 -18.59 -10.63
C LEU A 129 7.81 -20.00 -11.12
N LEU A 130 7.57 -20.32 -12.39
CA LEU A 130 7.96 -21.60 -12.98
C LEU A 130 9.47 -21.76 -13.09
N ARG A 131 10.16 -20.67 -13.47
CA ARG A 131 11.62 -20.65 -13.69
C ARG A 131 12.41 -20.77 -12.37
N SER A 132 12.01 -20.06 -11.32
CA SER A 132 12.70 -20.02 -10.03
C SER A 132 11.73 -19.74 -8.88
N PRO A 133 10.94 -20.75 -8.45
CA PRO A 133 9.90 -20.61 -7.43
C PRO A 133 10.44 -20.15 -6.07
N GLU A 134 11.70 -20.46 -5.75
CA GLU A 134 12.38 -20.02 -4.53
C GLU A 134 12.57 -18.50 -4.47
N ASN A 135 12.58 -17.82 -5.62
CA ASN A 135 12.71 -16.38 -5.74
C ASN A 135 11.35 -15.64 -5.81
N TYR A 136 10.26 -16.27 -5.35
CA TYR A 136 8.90 -15.75 -5.46
C TYR A 136 8.78 -14.28 -4.99
N TYR A 137 9.46 -13.91 -3.91
CA TYR A 137 9.43 -12.54 -3.41
C TYR A 137 9.99 -11.53 -4.41
N HIS A 138 11.10 -11.87 -5.08
CA HIS A 138 11.66 -11.04 -6.15
C HIS A 138 10.70 -10.92 -7.33
N HIS A 139 10.06 -12.03 -7.70
CA HIS A 139 9.07 -12.05 -8.80
C HIS A 139 7.83 -11.20 -8.50
N LEU A 140 7.33 -11.24 -7.25
CA LEU A 140 6.24 -10.36 -6.81
C LEU A 140 6.63 -8.88 -6.89
N ARG A 141 7.85 -8.53 -6.50
CA ARG A 141 8.36 -7.16 -6.57
C ARG A 141 8.47 -6.69 -8.02
N ARG A 142 9.05 -7.52 -8.89
CA ARG A 142 9.15 -7.20 -10.31
C ARG A 142 7.76 -7.02 -10.93
N ASN A 143 6.82 -7.92 -10.67
CA ASN A 143 5.45 -7.86 -11.18
C ASN A 143 4.78 -6.52 -10.81
N SER A 144 4.79 -6.17 -9.54
CA SER A 144 4.19 -4.93 -9.04
C SER A 144 4.87 -3.68 -9.63
N ALA A 145 6.19 -3.68 -9.70
CA ALA A 145 6.97 -2.59 -10.29
C ALA A 145 6.71 -2.44 -11.79
N ALA A 146 6.69 -3.56 -12.54
CA ALA A 146 6.47 -3.58 -13.98
C ALA A 146 5.10 -3.00 -14.36
N LEU A 147 4.05 -3.40 -13.64
CA LEU A 147 2.72 -2.87 -13.85
C LEU A 147 2.69 -1.34 -13.72
N VAL A 148 3.21 -0.82 -12.61
CA VAL A 148 3.09 0.63 -12.33
C VAL A 148 4.03 1.44 -13.22
N MET A 149 5.21 0.92 -13.56
CA MET A 149 6.14 1.57 -14.48
C MET A 149 5.58 1.64 -15.90
N LYS A 150 4.92 0.55 -16.35
CA LYS A 150 4.26 0.55 -17.66
C LYS A 150 3.14 1.57 -17.72
N ILE A 151 2.30 1.63 -16.71
CA ILE A 151 1.18 2.58 -16.64
C ILE A 151 1.68 4.03 -16.52
N SER A 152 2.66 4.28 -15.63
CA SER A 152 3.10 5.65 -15.32
C SER A 152 4.00 6.26 -16.38
N TYR A 153 4.89 5.46 -16.99
CA TYR A 153 5.97 5.91 -17.85
C TYR A 153 6.04 5.21 -19.22
N GLY A 154 5.25 4.17 -19.46
CA GLY A 154 5.37 3.34 -20.68
C GLY A 154 6.58 2.40 -20.67
N HIS A 155 7.31 2.34 -19.54
CA HIS A 155 8.57 1.60 -19.40
C HIS A 155 8.31 0.11 -19.13
N ASP A 156 8.97 -0.75 -19.90
CA ASP A 156 8.99 -2.19 -19.66
C ASP A 156 10.17 -2.54 -18.75
N VAL A 157 9.86 -3.02 -17.55
CA VAL A 157 10.85 -3.34 -16.50
C VAL A 157 11.66 -4.57 -16.89
N ALA A 158 12.99 -4.46 -16.82
CA ALA A 158 13.91 -5.56 -17.05
C ALA A 158 13.66 -6.74 -16.07
N GLU A 159 14.06 -7.94 -16.48
CA GLU A 159 13.90 -9.12 -15.62
C GLU A 159 14.75 -8.99 -14.35
N GLU A 160 15.95 -8.43 -14.46
CA GLU A 160 16.87 -8.19 -13.35
C GLU A 160 17.53 -6.82 -13.48
N GLY A 161 17.84 -6.19 -12.34
CA GLY A 161 18.68 -5.01 -12.27
C GLY A 161 18.11 -3.74 -12.89
N ASP A 162 16.79 -3.62 -13.02
CA ASP A 162 16.17 -2.40 -13.57
C ASP A 162 16.56 -1.15 -12.75
N VAL A 163 17.07 -0.15 -13.47
CA VAL A 163 17.60 1.07 -12.85
C VAL A 163 16.53 1.86 -12.13
N PHE A 164 15.32 1.98 -12.70
CA PHE A 164 14.25 2.76 -12.09
C PHE A 164 13.65 2.06 -10.88
N VAL A 165 13.51 0.72 -10.95
CA VAL A 165 13.10 -0.09 -9.80
C VAL A 165 14.09 0.09 -8.65
N THR A 166 15.37 -0.04 -8.91
CA THR A 166 16.44 0.13 -7.91
C THR A 166 16.44 1.53 -7.29
N LEU A 167 16.22 2.58 -8.10
CA LEU A 167 16.14 3.96 -7.61
C LEU A 167 14.97 4.18 -6.68
N ALA A 168 13.78 3.69 -7.04
CA ALA A 168 12.61 3.85 -6.21
C ALA A 168 12.71 3.05 -4.91
N GLU A 169 13.24 1.84 -4.96
CA GLU A 169 13.47 1.02 -3.77
C GLU A 169 14.36 1.73 -2.76
N ARG A 170 15.45 2.34 -3.20
CA ARG A 170 16.32 3.13 -2.33
C ARG A 170 15.60 4.34 -1.76
N ALA A 171 14.91 5.10 -2.62
CA ALA A 171 14.17 6.28 -2.20
C ALA A 171 13.08 5.93 -1.17
N MET A 172 12.30 4.87 -1.41
CA MET A 172 11.24 4.41 -0.51
C MET A 172 11.81 3.84 0.79
N SER A 173 12.90 3.05 0.76
CA SER A 173 13.58 2.57 1.96
C SER A 173 14.02 3.73 2.87
N ASN A 174 14.52 4.81 2.28
CA ASN A 174 14.94 6.00 3.01
C ASN A 174 13.75 6.71 3.68
N VAL A 175 12.61 6.82 2.96
CA VAL A 175 11.37 7.39 3.52
C VAL A 175 10.83 6.53 4.65
N MET A 176 10.82 5.21 4.49
CA MET A 176 10.36 4.29 5.55
C MET A 176 11.19 4.42 6.82
N LYS A 177 12.53 4.55 6.70
CA LYS A 177 13.42 4.80 7.83
C LYS A 177 13.14 6.15 8.49
N ALA A 178 12.95 7.21 7.68
CA ALA A 178 12.62 8.54 8.17
C ALA A 178 11.21 8.62 8.76
N GLY A 179 10.29 7.77 8.29
CA GLY A 179 8.90 7.71 8.71
C GLY A 179 8.65 7.17 10.12
N ILE A 180 9.64 6.50 10.74
CA ILE A 180 9.52 5.97 12.09
C ILE A 180 9.34 7.14 13.06
N PHE A 181 8.25 7.10 13.83
CA PHE A 181 7.91 8.16 14.78
C PHE A 181 8.96 8.27 15.88
N GLY A 182 9.37 9.48 16.23
CA GLY A 182 10.40 9.72 17.27
C GLY A 182 11.85 9.64 16.80
N THR A 183 12.12 9.27 15.55
CA THR A 183 13.49 9.07 15.05
C THR A 183 14.29 10.38 14.92
N TYR A 184 13.64 11.47 14.48
CA TYR A 184 14.32 12.73 14.19
C TYR A 184 13.75 13.88 15.01
N LEU A 185 14.59 14.50 15.84
CA LEU A 185 14.21 15.68 16.65
C LEU A 185 13.77 16.86 15.80
N VAL A 186 14.26 16.97 14.57
CA VAL A 186 13.86 18.05 13.64
C VAL A 186 12.37 18.01 13.29
N ASP A 187 11.69 16.88 13.44
CA ASP A 187 10.23 16.79 13.24
C ASP A 187 9.45 17.45 14.39
N TYR A 188 10.05 17.55 15.59
CA TYR A 188 9.46 18.14 16.79
C TYR A 188 9.98 19.57 17.03
N ILE A 189 11.19 19.85 16.61
CA ILE A 189 11.86 21.14 16.71
C ILE A 189 12.29 21.59 15.30
N PRO A 190 11.36 22.10 14.46
CA PRO A 190 11.63 22.41 13.06
C PRO A 190 12.77 23.41 12.83
N MET A 191 13.08 24.24 13.84
CA MET A 191 14.20 25.17 13.81
C MET A 191 15.55 24.49 13.59
N LEU A 192 15.70 23.22 13.99
CA LEU A 192 16.91 22.44 13.78
C LEU A 192 17.29 22.29 12.30
N LYS A 193 16.34 22.44 11.37
CA LYS A 193 16.65 22.42 9.93
C LYS A 193 17.59 23.54 9.48
N HIS A 194 17.72 24.63 10.25
CA HIS A 194 18.58 25.76 9.95
C HIS A 194 20.03 25.60 10.50
N VAL A 195 20.26 24.63 11.40
CA VAL A 195 21.60 24.34 11.93
C VAL A 195 22.57 24.02 10.77
N PRO A 196 23.78 24.56 10.73
CA PRO A 196 24.75 24.24 9.69
C PRO A 196 25.08 22.73 9.64
N HIS A 197 25.34 22.18 8.43
CA HIS A 197 25.58 20.73 8.25
C HIS A 197 26.85 20.20 8.93
N TRP A 198 27.80 21.08 9.22
CA TRP A 198 29.06 20.76 9.91
C TRP A 198 28.91 20.78 11.44
N PHE A 199 27.81 21.30 11.97
CA PHE A 199 27.58 21.43 13.41
C PHE A 199 27.46 20.03 14.07
N PRO A 200 28.02 19.84 15.31
CA PRO A 200 27.80 18.63 16.09
C PRO A 200 26.29 18.35 16.26
N GLY A 201 25.86 17.11 16.02
CA GLY A 201 24.43 16.73 16.05
C GLY A 201 23.68 16.91 14.71
N ALA A 202 24.25 17.59 13.70
CA ALA A 202 23.63 17.76 12.38
C ALA A 202 23.76 16.53 11.45
N GLY A 203 23.99 15.34 11.99
CA GLY A 203 24.08 14.10 11.24
C GLY A 203 22.84 13.82 10.38
N PHE A 204 21.64 14.13 10.89
CA PHE A 204 20.39 14.02 10.17
C PHE A 204 20.35 14.84 8.86
N LYS A 205 20.99 16.03 8.84
CA LYS A 205 21.07 16.85 7.62
C LYS A 205 21.96 16.25 6.55
N ARG A 206 23.12 15.68 6.96
CA ARG A 206 24.00 14.99 6.02
C ARG A 206 23.30 13.78 5.42
N GLN A 207 22.69 12.96 6.27
CA GLN A 207 21.89 11.81 5.86
C GLN A 207 20.73 12.21 4.94
N GLY A 208 19.94 13.22 5.32
CA GLY A 208 18.81 13.67 4.52
C GLY A 208 19.22 14.24 3.16
N ARG A 209 20.41 14.87 3.05
CA ARG A 209 20.95 15.32 1.75
C ARG A 209 21.31 14.13 0.84
N GLU A 210 21.88 13.05 1.38
CA GLU A 210 22.13 11.86 0.59
C GLU A 210 20.81 11.23 0.13
N TRP A 211 19.85 11.10 1.01
CA TRP A 211 18.53 10.57 0.69
C TRP A 211 17.73 11.44 -0.29
N MET A 212 17.94 12.73 -0.27
CA MET A 212 17.38 13.67 -1.25
C MET A 212 17.85 13.35 -2.67
N LYS A 213 19.09 12.89 -2.87
CA LYS A 213 19.60 12.51 -4.19
C LYS A 213 18.78 11.37 -4.79
N ASP A 214 18.47 10.33 -3.99
CA ASP A 214 17.63 9.21 -4.43
C ASP A 214 16.20 9.66 -4.75
N SER A 215 15.61 10.52 -3.90
CA SER A 215 14.28 11.10 -4.14
C SER A 215 14.22 11.89 -5.46
N ARG A 216 15.24 12.70 -5.72
CA ARG A 216 15.30 13.49 -6.96
C ARG A 216 15.55 12.62 -8.18
N ALA A 217 16.47 11.65 -8.08
CA ALA A 217 16.73 10.72 -9.17
C ALA A 217 15.49 9.91 -9.55
N MET A 218 14.70 9.47 -8.56
CA MET A 218 13.42 8.77 -8.79
C MET A 218 12.39 9.65 -9.50
N LEU A 219 12.37 10.95 -9.20
CA LEU A 219 11.43 11.90 -9.80
C LEU A 219 11.84 12.33 -11.20
N ASP A 220 13.13 12.56 -11.43
CA ASP A 220 13.64 13.25 -12.63
C ASP A 220 14.03 12.28 -13.74
N LYS A 221 14.75 11.20 -13.43
CA LYS A 221 15.29 10.29 -14.47
C LYS A 221 14.22 9.61 -15.34
N PRO A 222 13.12 9.05 -14.80
CA PRO A 222 12.09 8.47 -15.68
C PRO A 222 11.43 9.51 -16.58
N TYR A 223 11.25 10.74 -16.08
CA TYR A 223 10.72 11.84 -16.88
C TYR A 223 11.66 12.21 -18.05
N GLU A 224 12.98 12.30 -17.80
CA GLU A 224 13.98 12.59 -18.81
C GLU A 224 13.94 11.58 -19.95
N VAL A 225 13.88 10.29 -19.59
CA VAL A 225 13.79 9.21 -20.60
C VAL A 225 12.48 9.27 -21.40
N VAL A 226 11.34 9.48 -20.73
CA VAL A 226 10.06 9.62 -21.47
C VAL A 226 10.10 10.81 -22.41
N LYS A 227 10.69 11.94 -21.97
CA LYS A 227 10.82 13.12 -22.82
C LYS A 227 11.69 12.86 -24.05
N GLU A 228 12.85 12.20 -23.90
CA GLU A 228 13.72 11.79 -25.01
C GLU A 228 12.99 10.87 -25.98
N GLN A 229 12.20 9.93 -25.46
CA GLN A 229 11.38 9.03 -26.28
C GLN A 229 10.26 9.78 -27.04
N MET A 230 9.62 10.77 -26.40
CA MET A 230 8.63 11.62 -27.08
C MET A 230 9.29 12.46 -28.18
N ASP A 231 10.44 13.05 -27.92
CA ASP A 231 11.17 13.88 -28.88
C ASP A 231 11.66 13.04 -30.10
N SER A 232 11.92 11.73 -29.90
CA SER A 232 12.29 10.78 -30.95
C SER A 232 11.10 10.04 -31.58
N GLY A 233 9.88 10.24 -31.11
CA GLY A 233 8.68 9.54 -31.60
C GLY A 233 8.58 8.06 -31.20
N THR A 234 9.33 7.61 -30.20
CA THR A 234 9.37 6.22 -29.70
C THR A 234 8.63 6.00 -28.39
N ALA A 235 8.05 7.05 -27.81
CA ALA A 235 7.34 6.97 -26.53
C ALA A 235 6.06 6.12 -26.65
N GLY A 236 5.92 5.13 -25.76
CA GLY A 236 4.68 4.38 -25.60
C GLY A 236 3.62 5.16 -24.80
N PRO A 237 2.34 4.74 -24.88
CA PRO A 237 1.26 5.36 -24.13
C PRO A 237 1.47 5.16 -22.61
N SER A 238 1.35 6.25 -21.84
CA SER A 238 1.48 6.25 -20.39
C SER A 238 0.76 7.44 -19.78
N VAL A 239 0.60 7.44 -18.45
CA VAL A 239 0.08 8.61 -17.73
C VAL A 239 0.91 9.85 -18.05
N MET A 240 2.23 9.71 -18.06
CA MET A 240 3.15 10.82 -18.32
C MET A 240 3.05 11.34 -19.76
N THR A 241 3.05 10.46 -20.77
CA THR A 241 2.95 10.88 -22.19
C THR A 241 1.61 11.57 -22.46
N ILE A 242 0.50 11.00 -21.98
CA ILE A 242 -0.85 11.58 -22.14
C ILE A 242 -0.94 12.97 -21.51
N GLU A 243 -0.45 13.15 -20.29
CA GLU A 243 -0.53 14.46 -19.63
C GLU A 243 0.45 15.49 -20.24
N LEU A 244 1.62 15.06 -20.74
CA LEU A 244 2.55 15.95 -21.45
C LEU A 244 1.96 16.41 -22.80
N GLU A 245 1.35 15.54 -23.58
CA GLU A 245 0.64 15.88 -24.81
C GLU A 245 -0.51 16.83 -24.56
N ASN A 246 -1.33 16.56 -23.54
CA ASN A 246 -2.45 17.42 -23.14
C ASN A 246 -1.98 18.80 -22.63
N SER A 247 -0.75 18.90 -22.11
CA SER A 247 -0.18 20.17 -21.61
C SER A 247 0.30 21.11 -22.73
N ASN A 248 0.52 20.61 -23.93
CA ASN A 248 0.94 21.40 -25.08
C ASN A 248 -0.19 22.32 -25.59
N GLY A 249 -0.67 23.23 -24.76
CA GLY A 249 -1.72 24.21 -25.04
C GLY A 249 -2.61 24.59 -23.87
N SER A 250 -2.49 23.90 -22.76
CA SER A 250 -3.25 24.19 -21.52
C SER A 250 -2.35 24.78 -20.45
N LYS A 251 -2.76 25.94 -19.88
CA LYS A 251 -2.08 26.57 -18.73
C LYS A 251 -2.37 25.86 -17.39
N ASP A 252 -3.21 24.82 -17.37
CA ASP A 252 -3.76 24.28 -16.14
C ASP A 252 -2.93 23.14 -15.52
N VAL A 253 -2.13 22.42 -16.31
CA VAL A 253 -1.27 21.34 -15.80
C VAL A 253 0.19 21.68 -16.06
N ASP A 254 0.95 21.87 -14.98
CA ASP A 254 2.38 22.11 -15.09
C ASP A 254 3.18 20.80 -15.08
N ILE A 255 4.36 20.81 -15.70
CA ILE A 255 5.29 19.68 -15.78
C ILE A 255 5.61 19.13 -14.38
N THR A 256 5.70 19.99 -13.36
CA THR A 256 5.96 19.59 -11.98
C THR A 256 4.85 18.67 -11.46
N THR A 257 3.58 19.03 -11.72
CA THR A 257 2.44 18.19 -11.31
C THR A 257 2.48 16.83 -12.05
N ILE A 258 2.78 16.82 -13.35
CA ILE A 258 2.87 15.56 -14.14
C ILE A 258 3.97 14.65 -13.58
N LYS A 259 5.17 15.18 -13.36
CA LYS A 259 6.27 14.42 -12.76
C LYS A 259 5.90 13.84 -11.40
N ASN A 260 5.28 14.67 -10.55
CA ASN A 260 4.90 14.29 -9.20
C ASN A 260 3.86 13.16 -9.17
N ILE A 261 2.84 13.20 -10.05
CA ILE A 261 1.82 12.16 -10.09
C ILE A 261 2.35 10.83 -10.65
N ALA A 262 3.21 10.85 -11.67
CA ALA A 262 3.83 9.64 -12.20
C ALA A 262 4.77 9.00 -11.14
N ALA A 263 5.60 9.81 -10.49
CA ALA A 263 6.52 9.32 -9.46
C ALA A 263 5.80 8.75 -8.23
N ILE A 264 4.73 9.40 -7.76
CA ILE A 264 3.98 8.87 -6.61
C ILE A 264 3.16 7.62 -6.97
N SER A 265 2.67 7.50 -8.21
CA SER A 265 2.01 6.28 -8.67
C SER A 265 2.94 5.08 -8.52
N TYR A 266 4.17 5.23 -8.98
CA TYR A 266 5.18 4.21 -8.87
C TYR A 266 5.58 3.94 -7.41
N ALA A 267 5.95 4.99 -6.66
CA ALA A 267 6.37 4.86 -5.26
C ALA A 267 5.34 4.16 -4.37
N ALA A 268 4.05 4.46 -4.58
CA ALA A 268 2.98 3.88 -3.78
C ALA A 268 2.57 2.48 -4.24
N GLY A 269 2.55 2.22 -5.55
CA GLY A 269 2.04 0.98 -6.11
C GLY A 269 3.02 -0.20 -6.01
N ALA A 270 4.32 0.05 -6.09
CA ALA A 270 5.32 -1.00 -6.15
C ALA A 270 5.40 -1.86 -4.88
N ASP A 271 5.40 -1.25 -3.69
CA ASP A 271 5.62 -1.97 -2.41
C ASP A 271 4.31 -2.47 -1.75
N THR A 272 3.20 -1.76 -1.94
CA THR A 272 1.95 -2.09 -1.25
C THR A 272 1.32 -3.36 -1.81
N THR A 273 1.25 -3.51 -3.12
CA THR A 273 0.72 -4.72 -3.78
C THR A 273 1.53 -5.96 -3.42
N VAL A 274 2.87 -5.85 -3.42
CA VAL A 274 3.78 -6.93 -2.97
C VAL A 274 3.44 -7.39 -1.56
N SER A 275 3.19 -6.44 -0.64
CA SER A 275 2.89 -6.75 0.75
C SER A 275 1.63 -7.60 0.88
N THR A 276 0.57 -7.29 0.14
CA THR A 276 -0.66 -8.09 0.12
C THR A 276 -0.45 -9.46 -0.55
N MET A 277 0.31 -9.52 -1.64
CA MET A 277 0.64 -10.79 -2.29
C MET A 277 1.45 -11.71 -1.38
N MET A 278 2.36 -11.17 -0.57
CA MET A 278 3.06 -11.98 0.45
C MET A 278 2.09 -12.53 1.50
N VAL A 279 1.08 -11.75 1.90
CA VAL A 279 0.01 -12.23 2.81
C VAL A 279 -0.78 -13.35 2.14
N PHE A 280 -1.10 -13.24 0.86
CA PHE A 280 -1.74 -14.29 0.08
C PHE A 280 -0.91 -15.58 0.06
N PHE A 281 0.36 -15.52 -0.30
CA PHE A 281 1.24 -16.70 -0.32
C PHE A 281 1.34 -17.35 1.06
N LEU A 282 1.50 -16.55 2.11
CA LEU A 282 1.51 -17.05 3.49
C LEU A 282 0.18 -17.71 3.85
N GLY A 283 -0.95 -17.04 3.59
CA GLY A 283 -2.29 -17.53 3.86
C GLY A 283 -2.57 -18.88 3.18
N MET A 284 -2.25 -19.00 1.88
CA MET A 284 -2.45 -20.24 1.13
C MET A 284 -1.53 -21.36 1.61
N MET A 285 -0.31 -21.04 2.00
CA MET A 285 0.65 -22.03 2.52
C MET A 285 0.21 -22.64 3.86
N ILE A 286 -0.35 -21.83 4.75
CA ILE A 286 -0.74 -22.27 6.11
C ILE A 286 -2.20 -22.77 6.18
N HIS A 287 -3.01 -22.47 5.17
CA HIS A 287 -4.42 -22.84 5.06
C HIS A 287 -4.72 -23.51 3.71
N PRO A 288 -4.21 -24.71 3.47
CA PRO A 288 -4.41 -25.43 2.19
C PRO A 288 -5.90 -25.72 1.89
N GLU A 289 -6.76 -25.74 2.90
CA GLU A 289 -8.21 -25.91 2.76
C GLU A 289 -8.85 -24.74 2.01
N TYR A 290 -8.44 -23.51 2.29
CA TYR A 290 -8.97 -22.31 1.59
C TYR A 290 -8.43 -22.21 0.17
N GLN A 291 -7.16 -22.57 -0.02
CA GLN A 291 -6.56 -22.65 -1.35
C GLN A 291 -7.31 -23.65 -2.23
N ARG A 292 -7.59 -24.87 -1.73
CA ARG A 292 -8.32 -25.90 -2.48
C ARG A 292 -9.72 -25.42 -2.86
N LYS A 293 -10.46 -24.83 -1.92
CA LYS A 293 -11.82 -24.31 -2.18
C LYS A 293 -11.80 -23.24 -3.28
N ALA A 294 -10.82 -22.35 -3.27
CA ALA A 294 -10.67 -21.34 -4.33
C ALA A 294 -10.30 -21.98 -5.67
N GLN A 295 -9.44 -22.99 -5.66
CA GLN A 295 -9.06 -23.73 -6.86
C GLN A 295 -10.25 -24.47 -7.46
N GLU A 296 -11.10 -25.10 -6.65
CA GLU A 296 -12.35 -25.74 -7.09
C GLU A 296 -13.33 -24.73 -7.72
N GLU A 297 -13.39 -23.50 -7.18
CA GLU A 297 -14.19 -22.43 -7.78
C GLU A 297 -13.65 -22.04 -9.16
N VAL A 298 -12.34 -21.81 -9.27
CA VAL A 298 -11.68 -21.46 -10.53
C VAL A 298 -11.83 -22.57 -11.56
N ASP A 299 -11.62 -23.82 -11.18
CA ASP A 299 -11.76 -24.98 -12.08
C ASP A 299 -13.18 -25.10 -12.64
N ARG A 300 -14.19 -24.82 -11.83
CA ARG A 300 -15.60 -24.87 -12.22
C ARG A 300 -15.98 -23.73 -13.18
N VAL A 301 -15.44 -22.53 -13.00
CA VAL A 301 -15.84 -21.32 -13.73
C VAL A 301 -14.98 -21.12 -14.99
N VAL A 302 -13.68 -21.21 -14.84
CA VAL A 302 -12.71 -20.94 -15.91
C VAL A 302 -12.40 -22.18 -16.72
N GLY A 303 -12.33 -23.34 -16.05
CA GLY A 303 -11.95 -24.61 -16.68
C GLY A 303 -10.43 -24.76 -16.87
N PRO A 304 -10.00 -25.89 -17.51
CA PRO A 304 -8.59 -26.22 -17.66
C PRO A 304 -7.91 -25.64 -18.91
N ASP A 305 -8.67 -24.98 -19.80
CA ASP A 305 -8.20 -24.67 -21.16
C ASP A 305 -7.71 -23.23 -21.33
N ARG A 306 -7.89 -22.37 -20.32
CA ARG A 306 -7.45 -20.98 -20.33
C ARG A 306 -7.10 -20.47 -18.93
N LEU A 307 -6.43 -19.33 -18.88
CA LEU A 307 -6.23 -18.58 -17.64
C LEU A 307 -7.44 -17.67 -17.34
N PRO A 308 -7.66 -17.28 -16.06
CA PRO A 308 -8.69 -16.31 -15.70
C PRO A 308 -8.44 -14.94 -16.33
N ASP A 309 -9.54 -14.26 -16.66
CA ASP A 309 -9.54 -12.85 -17.03
C ASP A 309 -10.60 -12.05 -16.24
N PHE A 310 -10.70 -10.74 -16.48
CA PHE A 310 -11.62 -9.88 -15.70
C PHE A 310 -13.10 -10.17 -15.93
N SER A 311 -13.47 -10.87 -17.01
CA SER A 311 -14.86 -11.28 -17.25
C SER A 311 -15.34 -12.40 -16.31
N ASP A 312 -14.40 -13.12 -15.68
CA ASP A 312 -14.71 -14.20 -14.72
C ASP A 312 -14.99 -13.67 -13.31
N ARG A 313 -14.65 -12.41 -13.02
CA ARG A 313 -14.58 -11.87 -11.65
C ARG A 313 -15.87 -12.01 -10.86
N ASP A 314 -17.00 -11.73 -11.47
CA ASP A 314 -18.30 -11.80 -10.80
C ASP A 314 -18.73 -13.24 -10.51
N GLN A 315 -18.13 -14.22 -11.19
CA GLN A 315 -18.39 -15.65 -11.01
C GLN A 315 -17.39 -16.32 -10.06
N LEU A 316 -16.39 -15.57 -9.56
CA LEU A 316 -15.33 -16.04 -8.64
C LEU A 316 -15.42 -15.32 -7.27
N PRO A 317 -16.56 -15.40 -6.56
CA PRO A 317 -16.76 -14.70 -5.30
C PRO A 317 -15.80 -15.16 -4.20
N TYR A 318 -15.40 -16.45 -4.18
CA TYR A 318 -14.49 -16.94 -3.15
C TYR A 318 -13.06 -16.42 -3.36
N VAL A 319 -12.61 -16.26 -4.59
CA VAL A 319 -11.36 -15.56 -4.92
C VAL A 319 -11.42 -14.10 -4.43
N ASN A 320 -12.54 -13.41 -4.62
CA ASN A 320 -12.74 -12.06 -4.05
C ASN A 320 -12.62 -12.07 -2.52
N ASN A 321 -13.21 -13.06 -1.84
CA ASN A 321 -13.14 -13.18 -0.38
C ASN A 321 -11.70 -13.38 0.12
N ILE A 322 -10.88 -14.14 -0.62
CA ILE A 322 -9.45 -14.27 -0.33
C ILE A 322 -8.73 -12.91 -0.44
N VAL A 323 -9.00 -12.14 -1.50
CA VAL A 323 -8.41 -10.81 -1.65
C VAL A 323 -8.75 -9.91 -0.45
N TRP A 324 -10.05 -9.91 -0.05
CA TRP A 324 -10.49 -9.13 1.11
C TRP A 324 -9.87 -9.59 2.42
N GLU A 325 -9.76 -10.90 2.64
CA GLU A 325 -9.15 -11.42 3.86
C GLU A 325 -7.65 -11.14 3.92
N CYS A 326 -6.93 -11.18 2.80
CA CYS A 326 -5.54 -10.77 2.74
C CYS A 326 -5.36 -9.30 3.19
N LEU A 327 -6.23 -8.41 2.74
CA LEU A 327 -6.20 -6.99 3.09
C LEU A 327 -6.58 -6.75 4.56
N ARG A 328 -7.53 -7.51 5.10
CA ARG A 328 -7.98 -7.41 6.48
C ARG A 328 -6.97 -8.03 7.48
N TRP A 329 -6.53 -9.27 7.19
CA TRP A 329 -5.73 -10.05 8.13
C TRP A 329 -4.39 -9.40 8.48
N ASN A 330 -3.74 -8.78 7.49
CA ASN A 330 -2.58 -7.93 7.72
C ASN A 330 -2.71 -6.64 6.90
N PRO A 331 -3.36 -5.60 7.43
CA PRO A 331 -3.46 -4.33 6.71
C PRO A 331 -2.07 -3.76 6.45
N ILE A 332 -1.82 -3.38 5.19
CA ILE A 332 -0.50 -2.97 4.70
C ILE A 332 0.01 -1.73 5.45
N VAL A 333 -0.88 -0.78 5.74
CA VAL A 333 -0.57 0.44 6.50
C VAL A 333 -1.40 0.42 7.78
N PRO A 334 -0.96 -0.33 8.81
CA PRO A 334 -1.79 -0.63 9.98
C PRO A 334 -2.24 0.59 10.79
N LEU A 335 -1.48 1.67 10.74
CA LEU A 335 -1.79 2.95 11.40
C LEU A 335 -2.27 4.03 10.41
N GLY A 336 -2.59 3.64 9.17
CA GLY A 336 -2.94 4.58 8.11
C GLY A 336 -1.82 5.60 7.83
N VAL A 337 -2.12 6.56 6.95
CA VAL A 337 -1.27 7.74 6.78
C VAL A 337 -1.82 8.84 7.68
N PRO A 338 -1.04 9.40 8.62
CA PRO A 338 -1.56 10.35 9.60
C PRO A 338 -2.23 11.58 8.97
N HIS A 339 -3.36 12.01 9.55
CA HIS A 339 -4.06 13.24 9.23
C HIS A 339 -3.69 14.36 10.21
N ALA A 340 -4.06 15.59 9.89
CA ALA A 340 -3.93 16.72 10.80
C ALA A 340 -5.15 17.64 10.74
N THR A 341 -5.53 18.20 11.90
CA THR A 341 -6.59 19.21 11.98
C THR A 341 -6.10 20.58 11.51
N ILE A 342 -6.96 21.34 10.84
CA ILE A 342 -6.65 22.72 10.39
C ILE A 342 -7.27 23.80 11.28
N GLN A 343 -8.17 23.40 12.18
CA GLN A 343 -8.82 24.28 13.18
C GLN A 343 -9.16 23.48 14.43
N ASP A 344 -9.53 24.16 15.51
CA ASP A 344 -10.06 23.53 16.69
C ASP A 344 -11.42 22.89 16.41
N ASP A 345 -11.71 21.76 17.09
CA ASP A 345 -12.99 21.07 17.01
C ASP A 345 -13.37 20.46 18.37
N VAL A 346 -14.64 20.04 18.51
CA VAL A 346 -15.15 19.30 19.65
C VAL A 346 -15.81 18.02 19.15
N TYR A 347 -15.36 16.88 19.65
CA TYR A 347 -15.94 15.59 19.33
C TYR A 347 -16.24 14.80 20.61
N GLU A 348 -17.48 14.36 20.78
CA GLU A 348 -17.97 13.64 21.97
C GLU A 348 -17.64 14.35 23.30
N GLY A 349 -17.65 15.69 23.30
CA GLY A 349 -17.33 16.52 24.46
C GLY A 349 -15.83 16.76 24.69
N TYR A 350 -14.94 16.18 23.89
CA TYR A 350 -13.50 16.39 23.94
C TYR A 350 -13.07 17.51 22.99
N TRP A 351 -12.26 18.43 23.50
CA TRP A 351 -11.67 19.48 22.68
C TRP A 351 -10.43 18.98 21.96
N ILE A 352 -10.40 19.16 20.65
CA ILE A 352 -9.32 18.77 19.74
C ILE A 352 -8.67 20.05 19.19
N PRO A 353 -7.42 20.36 19.57
CA PRO A 353 -6.73 21.55 19.10
C PRO A 353 -6.41 21.50 17.61
N LYS A 354 -6.34 22.67 16.98
CA LYS A 354 -5.72 22.84 15.66
C LYS A 354 -4.29 22.26 15.63
N GLY A 355 -3.93 21.62 14.54
CA GLY A 355 -2.61 21.01 14.36
C GLY A 355 -2.45 19.64 15.01
N THR A 356 -3.51 19.10 15.63
CA THR A 356 -3.50 17.74 16.19
C THR A 356 -3.29 16.70 15.08
N THR A 357 -2.32 15.82 15.28
CA THR A 357 -2.12 14.66 14.42
C THR A 357 -3.16 13.59 14.73
N ILE A 358 -3.84 13.07 13.73
CA ILE A 358 -4.85 12.03 13.85
C ILE A 358 -4.36 10.76 13.16
N ILE A 359 -4.30 9.67 13.90
CA ILE A 359 -3.82 8.35 13.44
C ILE A 359 -4.99 7.37 13.44
N PRO A 360 -5.49 6.92 12.28
CA PRO A 360 -6.47 5.84 12.22
C PRO A 360 -5.76 4.51 12.45
N ASN A 361 -6.11 3.81 13.53
CA ASN A 361 -5.57 2.50 13.85
C ASN A 361 -6.35 1.41 13.10
N ILE A 362 -6.09 1.28 11.79
CA ILE A 362 -6.76 0.33 10.90
C ILE A 362 -6.57 -1.10 11.40
N TRP A 363 -5.41 -1.41 11.98
CA TRP A 363 -5.14 -2.72 12.54
C TRP A 363 -6.10 -3.07 13.68
N ALA A 364 -6.36 -2.13 14.60
CA ALA A 364 -7.32 -2.31 15.68
C ALA A 364 -8.77 -2.44 15.14
N MET A 365 -9.13 -1.63 14.14
CA MET A 365 -10.46 -1.69 13.52
C MET A 365 -10.74 -3.07 12.91
N PHE A 366 -9.74 -3.72 12.32
CA PHE A 366 -9.84 -5.08 11.78
C PHE A 366 -9.72 -6.18 12.84
N ARG A 367 -9.50 -5.83 14.10
CA ARG A 367 -9.45 -6.74 15.26
C ARG A 367 -10.66 -6.56 16.19
N ASP A 368 -11.65 -5.81 15.74
CA ASP A 368 -12.94 -5.68 16.44
C ASP A 368 -13.70 -7.02 16.35
N GLU A 369 -13.68 -7.79 17.44
CA GLU A 369 -14.31 -9.12 17.52
C GLU A 369 -15.83 -9.07 17.34
N THR A 370 -16.46 -7.91 17.56
CA THR A 370 -17.91 -7.74 17.31
C THR A 370 -18.24 -7.75 15.82
N LYS A 371 -17.29 -7.29 14.99
CA LYS A 371 -17.41 -7.23 13.52
C LYS A 371 -16.73 -8.42 12.85
N TYR A 372 -15.60 -8.85 13.38
CA TYR A 372 -14.78 -9.94 12.86
C TYR A 372 -14.56 -11.01 13.93
N PRO A 373 -15.53 -11.91 14.16
CA PRO A 373 -15.32 -13.02 15.07
C PRO A 373 -14.06 -13.82 14.70
N ASP A 374 -13.26 -14.22 15.70
CA ASP A 374 -11.92 -14.79 15.50
C ASP A 374 -11.02 -13.88 14.63
N ALA A 375 -10.95 -12.59 14.99
CA ALA A 375 -10.30 -11.57 14.17
C ALA A 375 -8.82 -11.85 13.82
N PHE A 376 -8.12 -12.65 14.64
CA PHE A 376 -6.73 -13.07 14.39
C PHE A 376 -6.59 -14.23 13.40
N ALA A 377 -7.65 -14.99 13.18
CA ALA A 377 -7.64 -16.08 12.21
C ALA A 377 -7.80 -15.54 10.77
N PHE A 378 -7.13 -16.20 9.83
CA PHE A 378 -7.34 -16.01 8.40
C PHE A 378 -8.56 -16.82 7.98
N LYS A 379 -9.65 -16.19 7.59
CA LYS A 379 -10.94 -16.84 7.25
C LYS A 379 -11.64 -16.11 6.11
N PRO A 380 -11.44 -16.52 4.85
CA PRO A 380 -12.14 -15.90 3.71
C PRO A 380 -13.68 -16.00 3.79
N GLU A 381 -14.20 -17.05 4.43
CA GLU A 381 -15.63 -17.30 4.58
C GLU A 381 -16.38 -16.18 5.34
N ARG A 382 -15.66 -15.34 6.08
CA ARG A 382 -16.28 -14.18 6.75
C ARG A 382 -16.94 -13.19 5.79
N PHE A 383 -16.57 -13.24 4.51
CA PHE A 383 -17.10 -12.38 3.46
C PHE A 383 -18.14 -13.08 2.55
N GLU A 384 -18.51 -14.33 2.82
CA GLU A 384 -19.51 -15.07 2.01
C GLU A 384 -20.94 -14.53 2.18
N ASP A 385 -21.29 -14.04 3.36
CA ASP A 385 -22.64 -13.54 3.65
C ASP A 385 -22.72 -12.03 3.43
N GLU A 386 -23.08 -11.63 2.20
CA GLU A 386 -23.27 -10.23 1.84
C GLU A 386 -24.29 -9.52 2.72
N LYS A 387 -25.40 -10.19 3.08
CA LYS A 387 -26.44 -9.61 3.91
C LYS A 387 -25.95 -9.34 5.33
N LYS A 388 -25.23 -10.29 5.92
CA LYS A 388 -24.59 -10.12 7.22
C LYS A 388 -23.51 -9.04 7.17
N ASN A 389 -22.75 -9.00 6.09
CA ASN A 389 -21.77 -7.95 5.85
C ASN A 389 -22.42 -6.57 5.76
N MET A 390 -23.58 -6.46 5.10
CA MET A 390 -24.38 -5.22 5.08
C MET A 390 -24.85 -4.82 6.48
N GLU A 391 -25.45 -5.75 7.24
CA GLU A 391 -25.97 -5.50 8.59
C GLU A 391 -24.86 -5.07 9.57
N LEU A 392 -23.67 -5.61 9.43
CA LEU A 392 -22.50 -5.24 10.24
C LEU A 392 -21.83 -3.93 9.78
N GLY A 393 -22.35 -3.29 8.75
CA GLY A 393 -21.70 -2.14 8.10
C GLY A 393 -20.41 -2.55 7.39
N ASN A 394 -20.28 -3.83 7.04
CA ASN A 394 -19.09 -4.40 6.42
C ASN A 394 -18.97 -4.06 4.92
N ASN A 395 -20.01 -3.46 4.30
CA ASN A 395 -19.92 -3.03 2.90
C ASN A 395 -18.74 -2.11 2.60
N ASP A 396 -18.29 -1.38 3.63
CA ASP A 396 -17.18 -0.45 3.52
C ASP A 396 -15.91 -0.95 4.22
N LEU A 397 -15.95 -2.09 4.91
CA LEU A 397 -14.87 -2.49 5.82
C LEU A 397 -13.57 -2.90 5.13
N PRO A 398 -13.57 -3.67 4.04
CA PRO A 398 -12.35 -3.85 3.30
C PRO A 398 -11.81 -2.52 2.74
N HIS A 399 -12.70 -1.55 2.48
CA HIS A 399 -12.32 -0.25 1.96
C HIS A 399 -11.56 0.61 2.98
N ILE A 400 -11.72 0.44 4.29
CA ILE A 400 -10.96 1.20 5.29
C ILE A 400 -9.45 0.97 5.22
N VAL A 401 -9.00 -0.16 4.65
CA VAL A 401 -7.58 -0.41 4.39
C VAL A 401 -6.99 0.65 3.45
N PHE A 402 -7.83 1.24 2.61
CA PHE A 402 -7.45 2.31 1.69
C PHE A 402 -7.56 3.72 2.29
N GLY A 403 -7.91 3.84 3.59
CA GLY A 403 -8.06 5.12 4.29
C GLY A 403 -9.43 5.75 4.09
N PHE A 404 -9.57 7.01 4.49
CA PHE A 404 -10.85 7.66 4.74
C PHE A 404 -11.04 8.96 3.96
N GLY A 405 -12.29 9.28 3.65
CA GLY A 405 -12.77 10.57 3.17
C GLY A 405 -12.00 11.11 1.98
N ARG A 406 -11.67 12.39 2.02
CA ARG A 406 -10.97 13.07 0.91
C ARG A 406 -9.56 12.52 0.63
N ARG A 407 -8.98 11.79 1.59
CA ARG A 407 -7.64 11.21 1.53
C ARG A 407 -7.62 9.71 1.23
N VAL A 408 -8.78 9.11 0.94
CA VAL A 408 -8.86 7.70 0.52
C VAL A 408 -7.88 7.44 -0.63
N CYS A 409 -7.26 6.25 -0.63
CA CYS A 409 -6.27 5.88 -1.65
C CYS A 409 -6.82 6.07 -3.06
N PRO A 410 -6.18 6.90 -3.90
CA PRO A 410 -6.67 7.14 -5.24
C PRO A 410 -6.43 5.98 -6.20
N GLY A 411 -5.46 5.11 -5.89
CA GLY A 411 -5.11 3.93 -6.68
C GLY A 411 -5.81 2.64 -6.26
N ARG A 412 -6.81 2.71 -5.35
CA ARG A 412 -7.44 1.52 -4.78
C ARG A 412 -8.07 0.58 -5.83
N TRP A 413 -8.63 1.13 -6.89
CA TRP A 413 -9.27 0.33 -7.94
C TRP A 413 -8.25 -0.47 -8.73
N LEU A 414 -7.17 0.18 -9.18
CA LEU A 414 -6.06 -0.51 -9.84
C LEU A 414 -5.44 -1.57 -8.92
N ALA A 415 -5.28 -1.27 -7.62
CA ALA A 415 -4.73 -2.22 -6.66
C ALA A 415 -5.61 -3.47 -6.49
N LEU A 416 -6.94 -3.28 -6.35
CA LEU A 416 -7.89 -4.38 -6.23
C LEU A 416 -7.92 -5.25 -7.49
N ASP A 417 -7.93 -4.63 -8.67
CA ASP A 417 -7.91 -5.32 -9.95
C ASP A 417 -6.61 -6.14 -10.10
N SER A 418 -5.46 -5.52 -9.79
CA SER A 418 -4.15 -6.20 -9.85
C SER A 418 -4.04 -7.37 -8.89
N LEU A 419 -4.51 -7.20 -7.66
CA LEU A 419 -4.53 -8.28 -6.67
C LEU A 419 -5.41 -9.42 -7.12
N TRP A 420 -6.63 -9.09 -7.58
CA TRP A 420 -7.60 -10.10 -7.99
C TRP A 420 -7.09 -10.94 -9.16
N ILE A 421 -6.66 -10.31 -10.26
CA ILE A 421 -6.20 -11.07 -11.44
C ILE A 421 -4.94 -11.88 -11.15
N THR A 422 -4.02 -11.35 -10.34
CA THR A 422 -2.79 -12.07 -9.97
C THR A 422 -3.11 -13.26 -9.08
N ILE A 423 -3.99 -13.11 -8.09
CA ILE A 423 -4.41 -14.20 -7.19
C ILE A 423 -5.17 -15.26 -7.96
N ALA A 424 -6.15 -14.88 -8.79
CA ALA A 424 -6.90 -15.80 -9.63
C ALA A 424 -5.97 -16.60 -10.55
N SER A 425 -5.02 -15.94 -11.22
CA SER A 425 -4.04 -16.58 -12.11
C SER A 425 -3.11 -17.54 -11.36
N VAL A 426 -2.63 -17.19 -10.16
CA VAL A 426 -1.80 -18.09 -9.35
C VAL A 426 -2.61 -19.30 -8.90
N LEU A 427 -3.83 -19.12 -8.41
CA LEU A 427 -4.71 -20.21 -7.96
C LEU A 427 -5.08 -21.18 -9.09
N SER A 428 -5.23 -20.67 -10.32
CA SER A 428 -5.58 -21.52 -11.46
C SER A 428 -4.48 -22.53 -11.82
N VAL A 429 -3.21 -22.18 -11.63
CA VAL A 429 -2.09 -23.02 -12.13
C VAL A 429 -1.10 -23.50 -11.08
N TYR A 430 -1.09 -22.91 -9.86
CA TYR A 430 -0.11 -23.26 -8.82
C TYR A 430 -0.76 -23.76 -7.54
N THR A 431 -0.04 -24.66 -6.86
CA THR A 431 -0.25 -24.97 -5.44
C THR A 431 0.89 -24.37 -4.63
N VAL A 432 0.52 -23.54 -3.63
CA VAL A 432 1.45 -22.98 -2.65
C VAL A 432 1.38 -23.82 -1.39
N SER A 433 2.50 -24.34 -0.92
CA SER A 433 2.55 -25.22 0.23
C SER A 433 3.80 -24.99 1.09
N LYS A 434 3.78 -25.56 2.30
CA LYS A 434 4.96 -25.58 3.16
C LYS A 434 6.10 -26.34 2.48
N PRO A 435 7.34 -25.84 2.53
CA PRO A 435 8.46 -26.55 1.95
C PRO A 435 8.79 -27.79 2.75
N LYS A 436 9.50 -28.74 2.13
CA LYS A 436 10.02 -29.93 2.79
C LYS A 436 11.53 -29.88 2.83
N ASP A 437 12.13 -30.45 3.86
CA ASP A 437 13.57 -30.63 3.95
C ASP A 437 14.06 -31.82 3.07
N ALA A 438 15.36 -32.07 3.09
CA ALA A 438 15.98 -33.16 2.32
C ALA A 438 15.46 -34.55 2.71
N ASN A 439 14.90 -34.71 3.91
CA ASN A 439 14.31 -35.95 4.41
C ASN A 439 12.80 -36.06 4.16
N GLY A 440 12.20 -35.05 3.52
CA GLY A 440 10.77 -35.00 3.25
C GLY A 440 9.91 -34.45 4.41
N ALA A 441 10.52 -34.04 5.52
CA ALA A 441 9.80 -33.46 6.64
C ALA A 441 9.34 -32.02 6.33
N VAL A 442 8.12 -31.68 6.72
CA VAL A 442 7.55 -30.36 6.52
C VAL A 442 8.28 -29.33 7.38
N ILE A 443 8.71 -28.23 6.76
CA ILE A 443 9.28 -27.09 7.46
C ILE A 443 8.16 -26.11 7.81
N GLU A 444 7.89 -25.94 9.10
CA GLU A 444 6.92 -24.98 9.59
C GLU A 444 7.44 -23.55 9.39
N PRO A 445 6.63 -22.65 8.83
CA PRO A 445 7.03 -21.25 8.65
C PRO A 445 7.03 -20.49 9.99
N GLU A 446 8.02 -19.65 10.18
CA GLU A 446 7.98 -18.65 11.23
C GLU A 446 7.13 -17.47 10.77
N ILE A 447 5.97 -17.27 11.42
CA ILE A 447 5.00 -16.24 11.04
C ILE A 447 5.37 -14.94 11.75
N GLU A 448 6.15 -14.11 11.09
CA GLU A 448 6.53 -12.79 11.57
C GLU A 448 6.22 -11.71 10.55
N PHE A 449 5.88 -10.51 11.05
CA PHE A 449 5.60 -9.34 10.23
C PHE A 449 6.62 -8.22 10.49
N THR A 450 6.84 -7.38 9.48
CA THR A 450 7.70 -6.20 9.66
C THR A 450 7.00 -5.14 10.51
N SER A 451 7.73 -4.52 11.42
CA SER A 451 7.24 -3.41 12.24
C SER A 451 7.69 -2.07 11.66
N ALA A 452 7.05 -1.65 10.57
CA ALA A 452 7.35 -0.39 9.88
C ALA A 452 6.05 0.33 9.51
N ALA A 453 6.15 1.46 8.81
CA ALA A 453 4.97 2.15 8.28
C ALA A 453 4.17 1.26 7.31
N VAL A 454 4.85 0.35 6.61
CA VAL A 454 4.25 -0.71 5.81
C VAL A 454 4.51 -2.05 6.50
N SER A 455 3.45 -2.79 6.80
CA SER A 455 3.49 -4.12 7.38
C SER A 455 3.40 -5.18 6.27
N ARG A 456 4.28 -6.19 6.36
CA ARG A 456 4.24 -7.37 5.49
C ARG A 456 4.85 -8.55 6.23
N PRO A 457 4.54 -9.80 5.83
CA PRO A 457 5.27 -10.96 6.32
C PRO A 457 6.77 -10.77 6.08
N LYS A 458 7.61 -11.16 7.04
CA LYS A 458 9.04 -11.34 6.76
C LYS A 458 9.19 -12.42 5.69
N THR A 459 10.28 -12.39 4.93
CA THR A 459 10.53 -13.39 3.89
C THR A 459 10.55 -14.79 4.50
N PHE A 460 9.74 -15.68 3.96
CA PHE A 460 9.61 -17.08 4.38
C PHE A 460 9.86 -18.00 3.18
N LYS A 461 10.18 -19.26 3.44
CA LYS A 461 10.28 -20.27 2.39
C LYS A 461 8.90 -20.86 2.12
N CYS A 462 8.54 -21.05 0.86
CA CYS A 462 7.37 -21.79 0.44
C CYS A 462 7.71 -22.63 -0.79
N SER A 463 6.90 -23.67 -1.02
CA SER A 463 6.93 -24.44 -2.25
C SER A 463 5.83 -23.94 -3.17
N VAL A 464 6.17 -23.67 -4.43
CA VAL A 464 5.22 -23.23 -5.45
C VAL A 464 5.39 -24.17 -6.65
N VAL A 465 4.39 -25.00 -6.89
CA VAL A 465 4.48 -26.04 -7.95
C VAL A 465 3.24 -26.00 -8.84
N PRO A 466 3.37 -26.25 -10.16
CA PRO A 466 2.21 -26.39 -11.04
C PRO A 466 1.26 -27.48 -10.54
N ARG A 467 -0.06 -27.23 -10.61
CA ARG A 467 -1.10 -28.14 -10.11
C ARG A 467 -1.22 -29.42 -10.95
N SER A 468 -0.93 -29.33 -12.24
CA SER A 468 -1.10 -30.41 -13.22
C SER A 468 -0.27 -30.14 -14.48
N GLU A 469 -0.17 -31.13 -15.36
CA GLU A 469 0.44 -30.95 -16.69
C GLU A 469 -0.34 -29.93 -17.56
N ALA A 470 -1.67 -29.90 -17.45
CA ALA A 470 -2.48 -28.88 -18.12
C ALA A 470 -2.13 -27.47 -17.62
N ALA A 471 -2.01 -27.27 -16.31
CA ALA A 471 -1.57 -26.02 -15.72
C ALA A 471 -0.17 -25.61 -16.19
N LEU A 472 0.75 -26.56 -16.30
CA LEU A 472 2.09 -26.31 -16.84
C LEU A 472 2.03 -25.87 -18.32
N ALA A 473 1.16 -26.52 -19.13
CA ALA A 473 0.96 -26.13 -20.52
C ALA A 473 0.42 -24.71 -20.66
N LEU A 474 -0.58 -24.33 -19.85
CA LEU A 474 -1.12 -22.96 -19.84
C LEU A 474 -0.05 -21.91 -19.50
N ILE A 475 0.82 -22.19 -18.52
CA ILE A 475 1.91 -21.25 -18.18
C ILE A 475 2.85 -21.09 -19.38
N LYS A 476 3.22 -22.17 -20.06
CA LYS A 476 4.11 -22.15 -21.25
C LYS A 476 3.46 -21.41 -22.41
N GLN A 477 2.18 -21.60 -22.65
CA GLN A 477 1.43 -20.89 -23.72
C GLN A 477 1.53 -19.37 -23.58
N THR A 478 1.57 -18.82 -22.37
CA THR A 478 1.73 -17.38 -22.15
C THR A 478 3.08 -16.83 -22.67
N GLU A 479 4.07 -17.70 -22.93
CA GLU A 479 5.36 -17.30 -23.52
C GLU A 479 5.25 -17.10 -25.03
N ASP A 480 4.52 -18.00 -25.70
CA ASP A 480 4.25 -17.90 -27.13
C ASP A 480 3.45 -16.64 -27.46
N GLU A 481 2.44 -16.32 -26.64
CA GLU A 481 1.65 -15.07 -26.76
C GLU A 481 2.52 -13.81 -26.62
N ARG A 482 3.53 -13.84 -25.74
CA ARG A 482 4.49 -12.74 -25.57
C ARG A 482 5.37 -12.54 -26.81
N GLU A 483 5.77 -13.62 -27.47
CA GLU A 483 6.62 -13.54 -28.66
C GLU A 483 5.84 -13.04 -29.89
N LEU A 484 4.56 -13.40 -30.00
CA LEU A 484 3.67 -12.92 -31.05
C LEU A 484 3.27 -11.45 -30.88
N ALA A 485 3.34 -10.91 -29.67
CA ALA A 485 3.01 -9.51 -29.36
C ALA A 485 4.19 -8.53 -29.49
N LYS A 486 5.39 -9.01 -29.82
CA LYS A 486 6.59 -8.19 -30.10
C LYS A 486 6.67 -7.81 -31.56
#